data_0a545256a3baeef3bce196753a41de92
#
_entry.id   0a545256a3baeef3bce196753a41de92
#
_cell.length_a   1.000
_cell.length_b   1.000
_cell.length_c   1.000
_cell.angle_alpha   90.00
_cell.angle_beta   90.00
_cell.angle_gamma   90.00
#
_symmetry.space_group_name_H-M   'P 1'
#
loop_
_entity.id
_entity.type
_entity.pdbx_description
1 polymer ?
#
loop_
_entity_poly.entity_id
_entity_poly.type
_entity_poly.pdbx_seq_one_letter_code
_entity_poly.pdbx_strand_id
1 'polypeptide(L)'
;RGETSAVDIHFGIPLVACQSVLEALPPSLAPVVHGMIAAGTLSLSGYLRWDETDPKKYRFEYKADHDCRFTSVPEQVDVRRFRSVFKRKAYDLQGKPIEVETGPGTAGWVSREGFNHFIEAAVMTCEDGRFRRHRGFDHEAIENSVRENLRAKKMLRGASTISMQLAKNLYLGREKTVSRKLQELILTMYLEQTLTKDQIMELYLNVIEFGPMTYGIGNAASKYFHKHAASLTLGQSMYLASVLPSPLRQHFAKDGKVTDGWMRYLYKLMRIAAKMRWITELELEDGLGEWVVYGTPDPIRMTPMHEDEGEPLDDPSLNPPKDDPFGWQPDGSLVY
;
A
#
# COMPACT_ATOMS: atom_id res chain seq x y z
N ARG A 1 -32.35 33.37 -1.99
CA ARG A 1 -31.76 32.58 -3.11
C ARG A 1 -30.31 32.44 -2.76
N GLY A 2 -29.90 31.25 -2.24
CA GLY A 2 -28.51 30.97 -1.97
C GLY A 2 -27.75 30.85 -3.30
N GLU A 3 -26.69 31.61 -3.43
CA GLU A 3 -25.75 31.42 -4.54
C GLU A 3 -25.15 30.04 -4.43
N THR A 4 -25.37 29.21 -5.45
CA THR A 4 -24.74 27.90 -5.57
C THR A 4 -23.29 28.15 -5.96
N SER A 5 -22.36 27.97 -5.03
CA SER A 5 -20.93 28.05 -5.36
C SER A 5 -20.42 26.73 -5.92
N ALA A 6 -20.46 26.61 -7.23
CA ALA A 6 -19.73 25.56 -7.94
C ALA A 6 -18.38 26.13 -8.39
N VAL A 7 -17.33 25.35 -8.20
CA VAL A 7 -15.97 25.68 -8.63
C VAL A 7 -15.54 24.70 -9.71
N ASP A 8 -15.10 25.23 -10.85
CA ASP A 8 -14.55 24.47 -11.96
C ASP A 8 -13.05 24.79 -12.06
N ILE A 9 -12.20 23.79 -11.90
CA ILE A 9 -10.74 23.93 -11.94
C ILE A 9 -10.21 23.10 -13.10
N HIS A 10 -9.52 23.77 -14.02
CA HIS A 10 -8.70 23.11 -15.03
C HIS A 10 -7.22 23.24 -14.65
N PHE A 11 -6.50 22.14 -14.69
CA PHE A 11 -5.08 22.13 -14.38
C PHE A 11 -4.32 21.28 -15.40
N GLY A 12 -3.04 21.54 -15.56
CA GLY A 12 -2.24 20.73 -16.46
C GLY A 12 -0.80 21.14 -16.55
N ILE A 13 -0.03 20.23 -17.12
CA ILE A 13 1.33 20.43 -17.58
C ILE A 13 1.29 20.20 -19.10
N PRO A 14 1.65 21.17 -19.94
CA PRO A 14 1.73 20.96 -21.39
C PRO A 14 2.79 19.89 -21.69
N LEU A 15 2.85 19.43 -22.92
CA LEU A 15 3.90 18.50 -23.33
C LEU A 15 5.29 19.13 -23.11
N VAL A 16 6.05 18.57 -22.17
CA VAL A 16 7.38 19.04 -21.78
C VAL A 16 8.36 17.87 -21.72
N ALA A 17 9.65 18.16 -21.88
CA ALA A 17 10.69 17.15 -21.67
C ALA A 17 10.73 16.69 -20.21
N CYS A 18 10.87 15.40 -19.98
CA CYS A 18 11.00 14.83 -18.62
C CYS A 18 12.18 15.44 -17.87
N GLN A 19 13.29 15.70 -18.57
CA GLN A 19 14.47 16.35 -17.99
C GLN A 19 14.16 17.74 -17.45
N SER A 20 13.37 18.54 -18.18
CA SER A 20 13.00 19.89 -17.75
C SER A 20 12.19 19.90 -16.44
N VAL A 21 11.38 18.85 -16.18
CA VAL A 21 10.67 18.71 -14.91
C VAL A 21 11.63 18.39 -13.76
N LEU A 22 12.64 17.55 -14.00
CA LEU A 22 13.67 17.24 -12.99
C LEU A 22 14.50 18.48 -12.66
N GLU A 23 14.89 19.25 -13.66
CA GLU A 23 15.70 20.48 -13.53
C GLU A 23 14.92 21.63 -12.87
N ALA A 24 13.60 21.67 -13.03
CA ALA A 24 12.76 22.65 -12.38
C ALA A 24 12.61 22.43 -10.86
N LEU A 25 13.01 21.27 -10.35
CA LEU A 25 12.97 20.95 -8.92
C LEU A 25 14.27 21.40 -8.23
N PRO A 26 14.23 22.42 -7.34
CA PRO A 26 15.40 22.85 -6.61
C PRO A 26 16.01 21.68 -5.80
N PRO A 27 17.36 21.55 -5.74
CA PRO A 27 18.03 20.49 -4.98
C PRO A 27 17.62 20.45 -3.51
N SER A 28 17.31 21.61 -2.91
CA SER A 28 16.82 21.70 -1.53
C SER A 28 15.43 21.11 -1.32
N LEU A 29 14.60 21.10 -2.35
CA LEU A 29 13.27 20.50 -2.30
C LEU A 29 13.24 19.04 -2.74
N ALA A 30 14.14 18.64 -3.63
CA ALA A 30 14.14 17.29 -4.20
C ALA A 30 15.53 16.62 -4.15
N PRO A 31 16.17 16.54 -2.96
CA PRO A 31 17.57 16.12 -2.84
C PRO A 31 17.82 14.69 -3.31
N VAL A 32 16.84 13.77 -3.16
CA VAL A 32 17.04 12.35 -3.53
C VAL A 32 17.05 12.14 -5.03
N VAL A 33 16.22 12.90 -5.77
CA VAL A 33 16.11 12.76 -7.24
C VAL A 33 17.00 13.76 -7.99
N HIS A 34 17.71 14.63 -7.27
CA HIS A 34 18.65 15.58 -7.87
C HIS A 34 19.79 14.83 -8.55
N GLY A 35 20.13 15.21 -9.78
CA GLY A 35 21.13 14.55 -10.60
C GLY A 35 20.62 13.32 -11.38
N MET A 36 19.34 12.98 -11.30
CA MET A 36 18.75 12.01 -12.23
C MET A 36 18.67 12.62 -13.64
N ILE A 37 18.92 11.80 -14.65
CA ILE A 37 18.81 12.17 -16.06
C ILE A 37 17.71 11.34 -16.69
N ALA A 38 16.78 12.01 -17.38
CA ALA A 38 15.66 11.37 -18.05
C ALA A 38 15.51 11.88 -19.50
N ALA A 39 15.22 10.97 -20.41
CA ALA A 39 14.75 11.27 -21.77
C ALA A 39 13.24 11.11 -21.87
N GLY A 40 12.65 11.55 -22.98
CA GLY A 40 11.22 11.45 -23.23
C GLY A 40 10.45 12.69 -22.79
N THR A 41 9.14 12.60 -22.87
CA THR A 41 8.21 13.71 -22.61
C THR A 41 7.11 13.29 -21.63
N LEU A 42 6.48 14.26 -21.02
CA LEU A 42 5.28 14.07 -20.23
C LEU A 42 4.28 15.21 -20.45
N SER A 43 3.01 14.89 -20.27
CA SER A 43 1.94 15.87 -20.20
C SER A 43 0.92 15.43 -19.15
N LEU A 44 0.24 16.39 -18.57
CA LEU A 44 -0.85 16.17 -17.63
C LEU A 44 -1.97 17.16 -17.96
N SER A 45 -3.19 16.69 -18.00
CA SER A 45 -4.38 17.56 -18.02
C SER A 45 -5.42 17.02 -17.06
N GLY A 46 -6.17 17.90 -16.43
CA GLY A 46 -7.21 17.47 -15.51
C GLY A 46 -8.28 18.52 -15.31
N TYR A 47 -9.40 18.05 -14.84
CA TYR A 47 -10.60 18.84 -14.56
C TYR A 47 -11.17 18.39 -13.23
N LEU A 48 -11.46 19.35 -12.38
CA LEU A 48 -12.14 19.16 -11.11
C LEU A 48 -13.37 20.10 -11.06
N ARG A 49 -14.55 19.53 -10.92
CA ARG A 49 -15.75 20.26 -10.56
C ARG A 49 -16.14 19.92 -9.12
N TRP A 50 -16.31 20.95 -8.33
CA TRP A 50 -16.79 20.87 -6.97
C TRP A 50 -18.03 21.75 -6.81
N ASP A 51 -19.16 21.15 -6.41
CA ASP A 51 -20.39 21.84 -6.07
C ASP A 51 -20.69 21.58 -4.59
N GLU A 52 -20.60 22.62 -3.76
CA GLU A 52 -20.76 22.50 -2.32
C GLU A 52 -22.18 22.06 -1.92
N THR A 53 -23.17 22.32 -2.77
CA THR A 53 -24.59 22.06 -2.50
C THR A 53 -25.03 20.67 -2.95
N ASP A 54 -24.31 20.04 -3.88
CA ASP A 54 -24.65 18.73 -4.43
C ASP A 54 -23.41 17.84 -4.64
N PRO A 55 -23.08 16.98 -3.65
CA PRO A 55 -21.94 16.07 -3.77
C PRO A 55 -22.00 15.10 -4.96
N LYS A 56 -23.20 14.87 -5.55
CA LYS A 56 -23.34 14.02 -6.75
C LYS A 56 -22.79 14.69 -8.01
N LYS A 57 -22.62 16.01 -7.98
CA LYS A 57 -22.05 16.78 -9.09
C LYS A 57 -20.54 16.92 -9.02
N TYR A 58 -19.86 16.29 -8.06
CA TYR A 58 -18.40 16.24 -8.04
C TYR A 58 -17.90 15.43 -9.22
N ARG A 59 -17.00 16.02 -9.98
CA ARG A 59 -16.37 15.39 -11.12
C ARG A 59 -14.87 15.63 -11.05
N PHE A 60 -14.10 14.56 -11.09
CA PHE A 60 -12.65 14.60 -11.20
C PHE A 60 -12.25 13.68 -12.33
N GLU A 61 -11.51 14.22 -13.27
CA GLU A 61 -10.96 13.51 -14.41
C GLU A 61 -9.54 14.03 -14.64
N TYR A 62 -8.64 13.13 -15.00
CA TYR A 62 -7.32 13.54 -15.43
C TYR A 62 -6.76 12.57 -16.46
N LYS A 63 -5.85 13.08 -17.25
CA LYS A 63 -5.08 12.30 -18.21
C LYS A 63 -3.61 12.63 -18.00
N ALA A 64 -2.80 11.59 -17.76
CA ALA A 64 -1.36 11.70 -17.64
C ALA A 64 -0.73 10.77 -18.68
N ASP A 65 0.01 11.37 -19.61
CA ASP A 65 0.74 10.64 -20.64
C ASP A 65 2.23 10.91 -20.47
N HIS A 66 3.06 9.87 -20.52
CA HIS A 66 4.50 10.01 -20.49
C HIS A 66 5.22 8.83 -21.13
N ASP A 67 6.37 9.10 -21.69
CA ASP A 67 7.35 8.12 -22.14
C ASP A 67 8.73 8.33 -21.48
N CYS A 68 8.74 8.96 -20.31
CA CYS A 68 9.95 9.24 -19.54
C CYS A 68 10.79 7.97 -19.31
N ARG A 69 12.08 8.06 -19.60
CA ARG A 69 13.07 6.99 -19.38
C ARG A 69 14.26 7.54 -18.63
N PHE A 70 14.52 7.00 -17.45
CA PHE A 70 15.70 7.37 -16.67
C PHE A 70 16.94 6.69 -17.25
N THR A 71 17.89 7.48 -17.70
CA THR A 71 19.12 7.00 -18.36
C THR A 71 20.32 7.03 -17.43
N SER A 72 20.27 7.87 -16.38
CA SER A 72 21.27 7.91 -15.33
C SER A 72 20.63 8.28 -14.00
N VAL A 73 21.10 7.69 -12.93
CA VAL A 73 20.65 7.96 -11.56
C VAL A 73 21.84 8.04 -10.61
N PRO A 74 21.76 8.85 -9.55
CA PRO A 74 22.77 8.85 -8.49
C PRO A 74 22.91 7.47 -7.82
N GLU A 75 24.10 7.15 -7.34
CA GLU A 75 24.41 5.84 -6.73
C GLU A 75 23.44 5.45 -5.60
N GLN A 76 23.06 6.43 -4.77
CA GLN A 76 22.11 6.20 -3.67
C GLN A 76 20.70 5.81 -4.13
N VAL A 77 20.33 6.08 -5.38
CA VAL A 77 19.02 5.73 -5.99
C VAL A 77 19.10 4.42 -6.77
N ASP A 78 20.29 4.05 -7.24
CA ASP A 78 20.49 2.91 -8.14
C ASP A 78 19.96 1.60 -7.51
N VAL A 79 19.01 0.95 -8.21
CA VAL A 79 18.39 -0.31 -7.77
C VAL A 79 19.38 -1.48 -7.68
N ARG A 80 20.54 -1.39 -8.36
CA ARG A 80 21.59 -2.42 -8.31
C ARG A 80 22.11 -2.65 -6.88
N ARG A 81 22.03 -1.64 -6.02
CA ARG A 81 22.40 -1.73 -4.61
C ARG A 81 21.57 -2.77 -3.84
N PHE A 82 20.38 -3.09 -4.28
CA PHE A 82 19.46 -4.02 -3.63
C PHE A 82 19.75 -5.49 -3.92
N ARG A 83 20.76 -5.78 -4.77
CA ARG A 83 21.23 -7.14 -5.06
C ARG A 83 22.13 -7.71 -3.98
N SER A 84 22.53 -6.93 -3.02
CA SER A 84 23.36 -7.31 -1.86
C SER A 84 22.79 -6.67 -0.60
N VAL A 85 23.43 -6.90 0.53
CA VAL A 85 23.08 -6.23 1.80
C VAL A 85 23.24 -4.73 1.63
N PHE A 86 22.21 -3.98 2.02
CA PHE A 86 22.17 -2.51 1.94
C PHE A 86 21.62 -1.90 3.22
N LYS A 87 22.00 -0.67 3.46
CA LYS A 87 21.50 0.14 4.55
C LYS A 87 20.34 1.00 4.09
N ARG A 88 19.33 1.13 4.94
CA ARG A 88 18.20 2.01 4.72
C ARG A 88 17.73 2.69 5.99
N LYS A 89 17.05 3.81 5.81
CA LYS A 89 16.41 4.54 6.92
C LYS A 89 15.17 3.76 7.40
N ALA A 90 15.08 3.59 8.70
CA ALA A 90 13.91 3.07 9.41
C ALA A 90 13.62 3.98 10.61
N TYR A 91 12.67 3.63 11.46
CA TYR A 91 12.30 4.46 12.60
C TYR A 91 12.11 3.61 13.85
N ASP A 92 12.59 4.12 14.98
CA ASP A 92 12.33 3.50 16.29
C ASP A 92 10.91 3.77 16.80
N LEU A 93 10.60 3.26 18.00
CA LEU A 93 9.29 3.41 18.62
C LEU A 93 8.93 4.88 18.94
N GLN A 94 9.90 5.74 19.05
CA GLN A 94 9.76 7.18 19.28
C GLN A 94 9.67 7.98 17.98
N GLY A 95 9.75 7.28 16.83
CA GLY A 95 9.75 7.91 15.50
C GLY A 95 11.09 8.55 15.12
N LYS A 96 12.17 8.27 15.85
CA LYS A 96 13.52 8.75 15.54
C LYS A 96 14.09 7.91 14.39
N PRO A 97 14.74 8.52 13.40
CA PRO A 97 15.37 7.78 12.32
C PRO A 97 16.53 6.94 12.84
N ILE A 98 16.55 5.68 12.40
CA ILE A 98 17.61 4.72 12.63
C ILE A 98 18.06 4.14 11.28
N GLU A 99 19.26 3.57 11.24
CA GLU A 99 19.74 2.85 10.08
C GLU A 99 19.59 1.34 10.32
N VAL A 100 18.99 0.62 9.37
CA VAL A 100 18.87 -0.85 9.39
C VAL A 100 19.53 -1.45 8.18
N GLU A 101 20.25 -2.56 8.39
CA GLU A 101 20.76 -3.40 7.32
C GLU A 101 19.70 -4.43 6.92
N THR A 102 19.50 -4.60 5.62
CA THR A 102 18.63 -5.61 5.02
C THR A 102 19.17 -5.99 3.65
N GLY A 103 18.68 -7.05 3.07
CA GLY A 103 19.10 -7.48 1.73
C GLY A 103 19.34 -8.97 1.65
N PRO A 104 19.56 -9.50 0.45
CA PRO A 104 19.90 -10.90 0.24
C PRO A 104 21.05 -11.35 1.15
N GLY A 105 20.83 -12.45 1.90
CA GLY A 105 21.79 -13.01 2.86
C GLY A 105 21.63 -12.53 4.30
N THR A 106 20.79 -11.54 4.60
CA THR A 106 20.44 -11.19 5.99
C THR A 106 19.39 -12.15 6.56
N ALA A 107 19.41 -12.40 7.87
CA ALA A 107 18.55 -13.41 8.52
C ALA A 107 17.04 -13.16 8.34
N GLY A 108 16.63 -11.90 8.20
CA GLY A 108 15.22 -11.53 8.01
C GLY A 108 14.80 -11.42 6.54
N TRP A 109 15.72 -11.58 5.59
CA TRP A 109 15.42 -11.49 4.17
C TRP A 109 14.76 -12.78 3.68
N VAL A 110 13.71 -12.62 2.90
CA VAL A 110 13.01 -13.73 2.22
C VAL A 110 13.03 -13.45 0.72
N SER A 111 13.64 -14.37 -0.06
CA SER A 111 13.60 -14.29 -1.53
C SER A 111 12.20 -14.56 -2.08
N ARG A 112 11.98 -14.26 -3.36
CA ARG A 112 10.68 -14.46 -4.02
C ARG A 112 10.14 -15.89 -3.86
N GLU A 113 11.00 -16.88 -3.91
CA GLU A 113 10.65 -18.29 -3.76
C GLU A 113 10.40 -18.70 -2.30
N GLY A 114 10.79 -17.86 -1.35
CA GLY A 114 10.70 -18.12 0.07
C GLY A 114 9.40 -17.68 0.73
N PHE A 115 8.45 -17.11 0.01
CA PHE A 115 7.12 -16.81 0.53
C PHE A 115 6.02 -17.43 -0.34
N ASN A 116 4.94 -17.84 0.32
CA ASN A 116 3.82 -18.47 -0.35
C ASN A 116 2.90 -17.41 -1.02
N HIS A 117 1.97 -17.86 -1.84
CA HIS A 117 1.05 -16.99 -2.56
C HIS A 117 0.05 -16.26 -1.62
N PHE A 118 -0.21 -16.75 -0.41
CA PHE A 118 -1.14 -16.12 0.53
C PHE A 118 -0.68 -14.73 0.94
N ILE A 119 0.62 -14.52 1.19
CA ILE A 119 1.08 -13.20 1.60
C ILE A 119 1.00 -12.19 0.45
N GLU A 120 1.24 -12.62 -0.78
CA GLU A 120 1.07 -11.75 -1.94
C GLU A 120 -0.41 -11.42 -2.16
N ALA A 121 -1.29 -12.43 -2.12
CA ALA A 121 -2.73 -12.25 -2.20
C ALA A 121 -3.25 -11.30 -1.12
N ALA A 122 -2.79 -11.48 0.14
CA ALA A 122 -3.17 -10.64 1.26
C ALA A 122 -2.73 -9.18 1.07
N VAL A 123 -1.48 -8.96 0.67
CA VAL A 123 -0.95 -7.60 0.44
C VAL A 123 -1.64 -6.92 -0.73
N MET A 124 -1.88 -7.63 -1.84
CA MET A 124 -2.67 -7.08 -2.94
C MET A 124 -4.11 -6.76 -2.50
N THR A 125 -4.74 -7.61 -1.69
CA THR A 125 -6.09 -7.36 -1.17
C THR A 125 -6.14 -6.11 -0.29
N CYS A 126 -5.15 -5.91 0.56
CA CYS A 126 -5.14 -4.81 1.53
C CYS A 126 -4.65 -3.49 0.96
N GLU A 127 -3.68 -3.50 0.05
CA GLU A 127 -2.92 -2.32 -0.32
C GLU A 127 -3.09 -1.90 -1.79
N ASP A 128 -3.19 -2.87 -2.72
CA ASP A 128 -3.13 -2.55 -4.14
C ASP A 128 -3.72 -3.67 -5.00
N GLY A 129 -5.04 -3.70 -5.10
CA GLY A 129 -5.77 -4.76 -5.80
C GLY A 129 -5.48 -4.88 -7.31
N ARG A 130 -4.84 -3.87 -7.89
CA ARG A 130 -4.46 -3.86 -9.30
C ARG A 130 -2.95 -3.79 -9.52
N PHE A 131 -2.15 -4.09 -8.50
CA PHE A 131 -0.70 -4.02 -8.53
C PHE A 131 -0.07 -4.60 -9.81
N ARG A 132 -0.55 -5.76 -10.26
CA ARG A 132 -0.02 -6.42 -11.44
C ARG A 132 -0.50 -5.84 -12.78
N ARG A 133 -1.44 -4.88 -12.76
CA ARG A 133 -2.07 -4.31 -13.96
C ARG A 133 -1.59 -2.91 -14.31
N HIS A 134 -1.15 -2.12 -13.32
CA HIS A 134 -0.65 -0.76 -13.54
C HIS A 134 0.88 -0.70 -13.52
N ARG A 135 1.45 0.43 -13.92
CA ARG A 135 2.89 0.73 -13.91
C ARG A 135 3.19 1.86 -12.90
N GLY A 136 3.06 1.55 -11.63
CA GLY A 136 3.36 2.46 -10.53
C GLY A 136 2.17 3.26 -10.02
N PHE A 137 1.22 3.62 -10.88
CA PHE A 137 0.06 4.43 -10.52
C PHE A 137 -1.23 3.73 -10.93
N ASP A 138 -2.14 3.60 -9.99
CA ASP A 138 -3.47 3.10 -10.24
C ASP A 138 -4.42 4.29 -10.49
N HIS A 139 -4.64 4.62 -11.77
CA HIS A 139 -5.43 5.78 -12.18
C HIS A 139 -6.87 5.71 -11.67
N GLU A 140 -7.51 4.53 -11.74
CA GLU A 140 -8.88 4.38 -11.24
C GLU A 140 -8.96 4.50 -9.72
N ALA A 141 -7.98 3.95 -8.97
CA ALA A 141 -7.91 4.13 -7.53
C ALA A 141 -7.71 5.60 -7.16
N ILE A 142 -6.90 6.35 -7.92
CA ILE A 142 -6.71 7.80 -7.73
C ILE A 142 -8.03 8.54 -7.95
N GLU A 143 -8.72 8.30 -9.06
CA GLU A 143 -10.00 8.96 -9.37
C GLU A 143 -11.07 8.64 -8.33
N ASN A 144 -11.20 7.38 -7.94
CA ASN A 144 -12.13 6.93 -6.91
C ASN A 144 -11.82 7.58 -5.55
N SER A 145 -10.54 7.58 -5.15
CA SER A 145 -10.10 8.21 -3.90
C SER A 145 -10.43 9.69 -3.86
N VAL A 146 -10.12 10.44 -4.91
CA VAL A 146 -10.44 11.87 -5.00
C VAL A 146 -11.96 12.10 -4.91
N ARG A 147 -12.74 11.31 -5.66
CA ARG A 147 -14.21 11.41 -5.68
C ARG A 147 -14.81 11.14 -4.30
N GLU A 148 -14.39 10.09 -3.63
CA GLU A 148 -14.89 9.72 -2.30
C GLU A 148 -14.49 10.72 -1.23
N ASN A 149 -13.25 11.18 -1.23
CA ASN A 149 -12.75 12.18 -0.29
C ASN A 149 -13.50 13.52 -0.44
N LEU A 150 -13.78 13.94 -1.68
CA LEU A 150 -14.58 15.14 -1.95
C LEU A 150 -16.03 14.98 -1.48
N ARG A 151 -16.67 13.84 -1.75
CA ARG A 151 -18.04 13.55 -1.29
C ARG A 151 -18.14 13.54 0.23
N ALA A 152 -17.18 12.94 0.89
CA ALA A 152 -17.13 12.84 2.34
C ALA A 152 -16.64 14.13 3.03
N LYS A 153 -16.13 15.10 2.27
CA LYS A 153 -15.45 16.32 2.80
C LYS A 153 -14.35 15.99 3.82
N LYS A 154 -13.71 14.83 3.69
CA LYS A 154 -12.60 14.37 4.55
C LYS A 154 -11.75 13.35 3.81
N MET A 155 -10.51 13.15 4.26
CA MET A 155 -9.62 12.12 3.74
C MET A 155 -10.08 10.75 4.26
N LEU A 156 -10.84 10.02 3.45
CA LEU A 156 -11.31 8.67 3.76
C LEU A 156 -10.39 7.61 3.19
N ARG A 157 -9.85 7.86 1.99
CA ARG A 157 -9.13 6.87 1.22
C ARG A 157 -7.83 7.44 0.66
N GLY A 158 -6.76 6.64 0.72
CA GLY A 158 -5.53 6.86 -0.01
C GLY A 158 -5.55 6.17 -1.38
N ALA A 159 -4.63 6.58 -2.26
CA ALA A 159 -4.41 5.94 -3.56
C ALA A 159 -2.92 5.63 -3.79
N SER A 160 -2.20 5.33 -2.72
CA SER A 160 -0.77 4.96 -2.82
C SER A 160 -0.67 3.48 -3.14
N THR A 161 0.02 3.17 -4.23
CA THR A 161 0.29 1.79 -4.67
C THR A 161 1.44 1.15 -3.90
N ILE A 162 1.61 -0.17 -4.02
CA ILE A 162 2.77 -0.91 -3.48
C ILE A 162 4.08 -0.29 -3.98
N SER A 163 4.18 0.07 -5.27
CA SER A 163 5.38 0.68 -5.84
C SER A 163 5.68 2.06 -5.25
N MET A 164 4.66 2.87 -4.98
CA MET A 164 4.80 4.17 -4.31
C MET A 164 5.24 3.99 -2.85
N GLN A 165 4.65 3.03 -2.15
CA GLN A 165 5.05 2.70 -0.78
C GLN A 165 6.49 2.19 -0.73
N LEU A 166 6.90 1.35 -1.69
CA LEU A 166 8.28 0.89 -1.81
C LEU A 166 9.24 2.05 -2.02
N ALA A 167 8.97 2.95 -2.98
CA ALA A 167 9.79 4.14 -3.23
C ALA A 167 9.96 4.97 -1.95
N LYS A 168 8.87 5.22 -1.23
CA LYS A 168 8.90 5.90 0.07
C LYS A 168 9.79 5.19 1.08
N ASN A 169 9.63 3.88 1.26
CA ASN A 169 10.34 3.13 2.29
C ASN A 169 11.84 2.90 1.99
N LEU A 170 12.24 2.92 0.71
CA LEU A 170 13.63 2.75 0.31
C LEU A 170 14.43 4.05 0.37
N TYR A 171 13.81 5.19 0.01
CA TYR A 171 14.56 6.40 -0.31
C TYR A 171 14.13 7.64 0.49
N LEU A 172 12.93 7.66 1.07
CA LEU A 172 12.34 8.88 1.61
C LEU A 172 12.06 8.78 3.11
N GLY A 173 11.78 9.93 3.71
CA GLY A 173 11.38 10.02 5.11
C GLY A 173 9.86 9.92 5.31
N ARG A 174 9.43 10.11 6.58
CA ARG A 174 8.01 10.11 6.98
C ARG A 174 7.37 11.51 6.91
N GLU A 175 8.10 12.54 6.50
CA GLU A 175 7.62 13.91 6.42
C GLU A 175 6.44 14.00 5.43
N LYS A 176 5.37 14.66 5.85
CA LYS A 176 4.17 14.85 5.01
C LYS A 176 4.27 16.17 4.22
N THR A 177 5.15 16.20 3.21
CA THR A 177 5.36 17.38 2.36
C THR A 177 5.05 17.08 0.90
N VAL A 178 4.66 18.12 0.15
CA VAL A 178 4.45 18.01 -1.31
C VAL A 178 5.76 17.61 -2.01
N SER A 179 6.88 18.20 -1.58
CA SER A 179 8.21 17.87 -2.09
C SER A 179 8.53 16.37 -1.96
N ARG A 180 8.31 15.79 -0.79
CA ARG A 180 8.50 14.36 -0.59
C ARG A 180 7.59 13.54 -1.53
N LYS A 181 6.32 13.98 -1.71
CA LYS A 181 5.39 13.27 -2.59
C LYS A 181 5.80 13.35 -4.07
N LEU A 182 6.33 14.47 -4.53
CA LEU A 182 6.88 14.59 -5.89
C LEU A 182 8.08 13.65 -6.10
N GLN A 183 9.01 13.59 -5.14
CA GLN A 183 10.12 12.64 -5.21
C GLN A 183 9.63 11.18 -5.22
N GLU A 184 8.61 10.86 -4.43
CA GLU A 184 7.98 9.54 -4.42
C GLU A 184 7.43 9.15 -5.80
N LEU A 185 6.76 10.08 -6.51
CA LEU A 185 6.25 9.83 -7.86
C LEU A 185 7.38 9.55 -8.84
N ILE A 186 8.43 10.36 -8.85
CA ILE A 186 9.59 10.19 -9.74
C ILE A 186 10.30 8.85 -9.47
N LEU A 187 10.54 8.54 -8.21
CA LEU A 187 11.17 7.27 -7.80
C LEU A 187 10.30 6.06 -8.13
N THR A 188 8.98 6.20 -8.04
CA THR A 188 8.04 5.14 -8.46
C THR A 188 8.17 4.83 -9.94
N MET A 189 8.22 5.86 -10.80
CA MET A 189 8.45 5.68 -12.24
C MET A 189 9.77 4.98 -12.51
N TYR A 190 10.83 5.36 -11.79
CA TYR A 190 12.15 4.73 -11.92
C TYR A 190 12.12 3.26 -11.49
N LEU A 191 11.50 2.92 -10.35
CA LEU A 191 11.38 1.53 -9.89
C LEU A 191 10.62 0.68 -10.91
N GLU A 192 9.50 1.14 -11.42
CA GLU A 192 8.69 0.43 -12.41
C GLU A 192 9.35 0.28 -13.78
N GLN A 193 10.27 1.20 -14.11
CA GLN A 193 11.09 1.08 -15.32
C GLN A 193 12.18 0.00 -15.17
N THR A 194 12.72 -0.18 -13.98
CA THR A 194 13.97 -0.93 -13.76
C THR A 194 13.77 -2.29 -13.10
N LEU A 195 12.66 -2.49 -12.42
CA LEU A 195 12.31 -3.72 -11.71
C LEU A 195 11.05 -4.37 -12.27
N THR A 196 11.02 -5.68 -12.23
CA THR A 196 9.78 -6.44 -12.49
C THR A 196 8.83 -6.34 -11.30
N LYS A 197 7.55 -6.64 -11.51
CA LYS A 197 6.56 -6.69 -10.42
C LYS A 197 6.94 -7.67 -9.30
N ASP A 198 7.57 -8.78 -9.64
CA ASP A 198 8.05 -9.75 -8.66
C ASP A 198 9.20 -9.19 -7.83
N GLN A 199 10.13 -8.47 -8.44
CA GLN A 199 11.23 -7.79 -7.73
C GLN A 199 10.70 -6.65 -6.84
N ILE A 200 9.70 -5.89 -7.30
CA ILE A 200 9.04 -4.86 -6.48
C ILE A 200 8.36 -5.49 -5.27
N MET A 201 7.61 -6.58 -5.46
CA MET A 201 6.93 -7.29 -4.37
C MET A 201 7.94 -7.89 -3.38
N GLU A 202 9.02 -8.51 -3.87
CA GLU A 202 10.09 -9.05 -3.01
C GLU A 202 10.71 -7.95 -2.15
N LEU A 203 11.13 -6.85 -2.75
CA LEU A 203 11.69 -5.71 -2.02
C LEU A 203 10.67 -5.14 -1.03
N TYR A 204 9.43 -4.94 -1.45
CA TYR A 204 8.36 -4.40 -0.61
C TYR A 204 8.17 -5.24 0.65
N LEU A 205 7.97 -6.54 0.49
CA LEU A 205 7.76 -7.46 1.62
C LEU A 205 8.95 -7.53 2.57
N ASN A 206 10.16 -7.25 2.09
CA ASN A 206 11.37 -7.27 2.92
C ASN A 206 11.69 -5.94 3.60
N VAL A 207 11.07 -4.82 3.17
CA VAL A 207 11.39 -3.51 3.75
C VAL A 207 10.25 -2.86 4.52
N ILE A 208 8.99 -3.27 4.28
CA ILE A 208 7.83 -2.65 4.94
C ILE A 208 7.79 -3.00 6.44
N GLU A 209 7.20 -2.12 7.24
CA GLU A 209 6.99 -2.31 8.67
C GLU A 209 5.67 -3.06 8.94
N PHE A 210 5.75 -4.24 9.54
CA PHE A 210 4.62 -5.08 9.93
C PHE A 210 4.21 -4.93 11.41
N GLY A 211 4.91 -4.12 12.15
CA GLY A 211 4.66 -3.91 13.58
C GLY A 211 5.80 -3.13 14.23
N PRO A 212 5.67 -2.80 15.51
CA PRO A 212 6.68 -2.05 16.22
C PRO A 212 8.08 -2.65 16.05
N MET A 213 8.99 -1.89 15.40
CA MET A 213 10.37 -2.32 15.11
C MET A 213 10.45 -3.64 14.33
N THR A 214 9.44 -4.00 13.56
CA THR A 214 9.37 -5.27 12.82
C THR A 214 9.31 -4.99 11.33
N TYR A 215 10.46 -4.98 10.71
CA TYR A 215 10.65 -4.73 9.28
C TYR A 215 10.89 -6.03 8.54
N GLY A 216 10.17 -6.23 7.45
CA GLY A 216 10.26 -7.40 6.58
C GLY A 216 9.43 -8.59 7.04
N ILE A 217 8.91 -9.32 6.05
CA ILE A 217 7.98 -10.45 6.22
C ILE A 217 8.63 -11.62 6.98
N GLY A 218 9.92 -11.87 6.80
CA GLY A 218 10.62 -12.95 7.53
C GLY A 218 10.66 -12.66 9.02
N ASN A 219 11.00 -11.44 9.41
CA ASN A 219 10.99 -11.01 10.81
C ASN A 219 9.56 -11.01 11.39
N ALA A 220 8.56 -10.58 10.58
CA ALA A 220 7.16 -10.59 11.00
C ALA A 220 6.66 -12.02 11.22
N ALA A 221 6.86 -12.93 10.29
CA ALA A 221 6.45 -14.33 10.42
C ALA A 221 7.10 -15.01 11.65
N SER A 222 8.38 -14.76 11.88
CA SER A 222 9.09 -15.26 13.06
C SER A 222 8.55 -14.67 14.36
N LYS A 223 8.38 -13.34 14.43
CA LYS A 223 7.95 -12.64 15.64
C LYS A 223 6.51 -12.94 16.03
N TYR A 224 5.60 -12.92 15.05
CA TYR A 224 4.16 -13.08 15.32
C TYR A 224 3.73 -14.52 15.43
N PHE A 225 4.37 -15.44 14.70
CA PHE A 225 3.88 -16.80 14.53
C PHE A 225 4.94 -17.89 14.69
N HIS A 226 6.19 -17.54 15.02
CA HIS A 226 7.31 -18.50 15.13
C HIS A 226 7.45 -19.39 13.87
N LYS A 227 7.21 -18.82 12.69
CA LYS A 227 7.23 -19.51 11.38
C LYS A 227 8.18 -18.86 10.39
N HIS A 228 8.53 -19.61 9.36
CA HIS A 228 9.04 -19.06 8.12
C HIS A 228 7.91 -18.45 7.28
N ALA A 229 8.19 -17.42 6.50
CA ALA A 229 7.20 -16.76 5.65
C ALA A 229 6.49 -17.73 4.67
N ALA A 230 7.23 -18.74 4.15
CA ALA A 230 6.68 -19.79 3.29
C ALA A 230 5.57 -20.62 3.96
N SER A 231 5.53 -20.67 5.29
CA SER A 231 4.61 -21.51 6.07
C SER A 231 3.46 -20.73 6.70
N LEU A 232 3.32 -19.45 6.38
CA LEU A 232 2.19 -18.64 6.85
C LEU A 232 0.87 -19.18 6.27
N THR A 233 -0.14 -19.27 7.11
CA THR A 233 -1.51 -19.60 6.67
C THR A 233 -2.18 -18.41 5.99
N LEU A 234 -3.34 -18.60 5.38
CA LEU A 234 -4.12 -17.51 4.80
C LEU A 234 -4.50 -16.48 5.87
N GLY A 235 -5.00 -16.93 7.03
CA GLY A 235 -5.37 -16.06 8.14
C GLY A 235 -4.18 -15.24 8.68
N GLN A 236 -3.04 -15.89 8.87
CA GLN A 236 -1.82 -15.23 9.31
C GLN A 236 -1.31 -14.21 8.29
N SER A 237 -1.35 -14.53 7.00
CA SER A 237 -0.98 -13.63 5.90
C SER A 237 -1.91 -12.41 5.83
N MET A 238 -3.22 -12.64 5.94
CA MET A 238 -4.22 -11.55 5.98
C MET A 238 -4.02 -10.64 7.20
N TYR A 239 -3.72 -11.22 8.38
CA TYR A 239 -3.41 -10.43 9.56
C TYR A 239 -2.22 -9.50 9.32
N LEU A 240 -1.09 -10.04 8.85
CA LEU A 240 0.12 -9.24 8.60
C LEU A 240 -0.12 -8.15 7.55
N ALA A 241 -0.86 -8.43 6.49
CA ALA A 241 -1.19 -7.43 5.50
C ALA A 241 -2.16 -6.36 6.03
N SER A 242 -3.15 -6.75 6.84
CA SER A 242 -4.17 -5.84 7.37
C SER A 242 -3.67 -4.78 8.34
N VAL A 243 -2.49 -4.98 8.94
CA VAL A 243 -1.88 -4.01 9.86
C VAL A 243 -0.94 -3.01 9.17
N LEU A 244 -0.63 -3.18 7.88
CA LEU A 244 0.31 -2.32 7.15
C LEU A 244 -0.07 -0.81 7.16
N PRO A 245 -1.35 -0.42 7.07
CA PRO A 245 -1.73 0.99 7.15
C PRO A 245 -1.41 1.63 8.50
N SER A 246 -1.38 0.84 9.58
CA SER A 246 -1.11 1.30 10.95
C SER A 246 -0.33 0.25 11.76
N PRO A 247 0.93 -0.02 11.44
CA PRO A 247 1.67 -1.18 11.96
C PRO A 247 1.94 -1.10 13.47
N LEU A 248 1.79 0.06 14.08
CA LEU A 248 1.92 0.21 15.53
C LEU A 248 0.68 -0.23 16.31
N ARG A 249 -0.47 -0.42 15.63
CA ARG A 249 -1.70 -0.91 16.26
C ARG A 249 -1.71 -2.44 16.22
N GLN A 250 -1.92 -3.03 17.38
CA GLN A 250 -2.03 -4.49 17.55
C GLN A 250 -3.50 -4.84 17.78
N HIS A 251 -3.95 -5.91 17.18
CA HIS A 251 -5.35 -6.36 17.27
C HIS A 251 -5.48 -7.71 17.97
N PHE A 252 -4.57 -7.98 18.90
CA PHE A 252 -4.62 -9.17 19.75
C PHE A 252 -5.23 -8.83 21.11
N ALA A 253 -6.08 -9.74 21.60
CA ALA A 253 -6.60 -9.74 22.96
C ALA A 253 -5.52 -10.24 23.95
N LYS A 254 -5.82 -10.21 25.25
CA LYS A 254 -4.87 -10.63 26.30
C LYS A 254 -4.50 -12.12 26.23
N ASP A 255 -5.35 -12.94 25.65
CA ASP A 255 -5.11 -14.39 25.43
C ASP A 255 -4.30 -14.67 24.15
N GLY A 256 -3.85 -13.65 23.44
CA GLY A 256 -3.09 -13.75 22.20
C GLY A 256 -3.95 -13.95 20.95
N LYS A 257 -5.26 -14.13 21.08
CA LYS A 257 -6.14 -14.25 19.90
C LYS A 257 -6.37 -12.91 19.24
N VAL A 258 -6.48 -12.90 17.93
CA VAL A 258 -7.02 -11.74 17.21
C VAL A 258 -8.43 -11.47 17.71
N THR A 259 -8.76 -10.21 17.97
CA THR A 259 -10.09 -9.80 18.46
C THR A 259 -11.18 -10.17 17.46
N ASP A 260 -12.39 -10.49 17.97
CA ASP A 260 -13.53 -10.94 17.15
C ASP A 260 -13.84 -9.99 15.99
N GLY A 261 -13.85 -8.69 16.26
CA GLY A 261 -14.09 -7.69 15.22
C GLY A 261 -13.03 -7.68 14.13
N TRP A 262 -11.75 -7.77 14.54
CA TRP A 262 -10.67 -7.80 13.55
C TRP A 262 -10.66 -9.13 12.79
N MET A 263 -11.00 -10.24 13.43
CA MET A 263 -11.13 -11.54 12.76
C MET A 263 -12.24 -11.52 11.69
N ARG A 264 -13.41 -10.93 11.99
CA ARG A 264 -14.46 -10.69 10.98
C ARG A 264 -13.98 -9.84 9.81
N TYR A 265 -13.16 -8.82 10.07
CA TYR A 265 -12.53 -8.02 9.01
C TYR A 265 -11.59 -8.88 8.14
N LEU A 266 -10.76 -9.75 8.75
CA LEU A 266 -9.90 -10.67 7.98
C LEU A 266 -10.73 -11.61 7.10
N TYR A 267 -11.83 -12.15 7.58
CA TYR A 267 -12.73 -13.00 6.77
C TYR A 267 -13.30 -12.25 5.56
N LYS A 268 -13.64 -10.97 5.71
CA LYS A 268 -14.06 -10.15 4.57
C LYS A 268 -12.92 -10.00 3.54
N LEU A 269 -11.70 -9.73 3.99
CA LEU A 269 -10.54 -9.66 3.10
C LEU A 269 -10.28 -10.97 2.36
N MET A 270 -10.41 -12.12 3.04
CA MET A 270 -10.28 -13.44 2.40
C MET A 270 -11.33 -13.65 1.30
N ARG A 271 -12.59 -13.26 1.52
CA ARG A 271 -13.65 -13.32 0.51
C ARG A 271 -13.37 -12.41 -0.69
N ILE A 272 -12.76 -11.23 -0.46
CA ILE A 272 -12.30 -10.38 -1.56
C ILE A 272 -11.21 -11.07 -2.36
N ALA A 273 -10.21 -11.64 -1.70
CA ALA A 273 -9.12 -12.35 -2.36
C ALA A 273 -9.65 -13.53 -3.23
N ALA A 274 -10.65 -14.26 -2.74
CA ALA A 274 -11.31 -15.34 -3.50
C ALA A 274 -12.10 -14.77 -4.71
N LYS A 275 -12.87 -13.71 -4.51
CA LYS A 275 -13.59 -13.01 -5.60
C LYS A 275 -12.63 -12.52 -6.69
N MET A 276 -11.44 -12.07 -6.31
CA MET A 276 -10.38 -11.66 -7.22
C MET A 276 -9.61 -12.86 -7.82
N ARG A 277 -9.92 -14.09 -7.42
CA ARG A 277 -9.27 -15.33 -7.83
C ARG A 277 -7.76 -15.38 -7.50
N TRP A 278 -7.35 -14.74 -6.43
CA TRP A 278 -5.99 -14.84 -5.90
C TRP A 278 -5.80 -16.02 -4.97
N ILE A 279 -6.92 -16.52 -4.44
CA ILE A 279 -7.03 -17.78 -3.70
C ILE A 279 -8.19 -18.60 -4.27
N THR A 280 -8.15 -19.89 -4.06
CA THR A 280 -9.24 -20.81 -4.43
C THR A 280 -10.34 -20.83 -3.41
N GLU A 281 -11.53 -21.34 -3.76
CA GLU A 281 -12.64 -21.53 -2.81
C GLU A 281 -12.27 -22.48 -1.67
N LEU A 282 -11.46 -23.52 -1.94
CA LEU A 282 -11.00 -24.44 -0.90
C LEU A 282 -10.06 -23.75 0.10
N GLU A 283 -9.17 -22.90 -0.37
CA GLU A 283 -8.29 -22.10 0.49
C GLU A 283 -9.08 -21.06 1.29
N LEU A 284 -10.13 -20.48 0.70
CA LEU A 284 -11.06 -19.61 1.42
C LEU A 284 -11.76 -20.37 2.55
N GLU A 285 -12.33 -21.54 2.26
CA GLU A 285 -13.02 -22.35 3.26
C GLU A 285 -12.09 -22.73 4.42
N ASP A 286 -10.85 -23.17 4.09
CA ASP A 286 -9.84 -23.47 5.11
C ASP A 286 -9.49 -22.22 5.94
N GLY A 287 -9.32 -21.06 5.31
CA GLY A 287 -9.03 -19.79 5.99
C GLY A 287 -10.18 -19.28 6.86
N LEU A 288 -11.43 -19.46 6.45
CA LEU A 288 -12.60 -19.12 7.28
C LEU A 288 -12.74 -20.02 8.51
N GLY A 289 -12.09 -21.20 8.50
CA GLY A 289 -11.97 -22.08 9.66
C GLY A 289 -10.79 -21.74 10.59
N GLU A 290 -10.04 -20.67 10.33
CA GLU A 290 -8.90 -20.26 11.14
C GLU A 290 -9.26 -19.15 12.12
N TRP A 291 -8.69 -19.22 13.35
CA TRP A 291 -8.58 -18.07 14.24
C TRP A 291 -7.12 -17.78 14.53
N VAL A 292 -6.65 -16.62 14.12
CA VAL A 292 -5.24 -16.22 14.22
C VAL A 292 -4.86 -15.93 15.67
N VAL A 293 -3.72 -16.48 16.11
CA VAL A 293 -3.22 -16.34 17.48
C VAL A 293 -1.75 -15.89 17.43
N TYR A 294 -1.38 -14.93 18.27
CA TYR A 294 -0.02 -14.45 18.44
C TYR A 294 0.84 -15.47 19.19
N GLY A 295 2.09 -15.58 18.78
CA GLY A 295 3.09 -16.39 19.50
C GLY A 295 2.93 -17.91 19.33
N THR A 296 2.09 -18.34 18.38
CA THR A 296 1.92 -19.76 18.06
C THR A 296 1.99 -20.02 16.57
N PRO A 297 2.64 -21.11 16.11
CA PRO A 297 2.68 -21.42 14.69
C PRO A 297 1.33 -21.84 14.13
N ASP A 298 0.47 -22.45 14.93
CA ASP A 298 -0.79 -23.00 14.46
C ASP A 298 -1.98 -22.14 14.90
N PRO A 299 -2.88 -21.73 13.97
CA PRO A 299 -4.13 -21.07 14.31
C PRO A 299 -5.07 -22.05 15.03
N ILE A 300 -6.00 -21.52 15.80
CA ILE A 300 -7.10 -22.34 16.33
C ILE A 300 -8.04 -22.68 15.17
N ARG A 301 -8.39 -23.97 15.03
CA ARG A 301 -9.36 -24.43 14.04
C ARG A 301 -10.78 -24.31 14.60
N MET A 302 -11.67 -23.78 13.80
CA MET A 302 -13.06 -23.54 14.13
C MET A 302 -13.96 -23.99 12.97
N THR A 303 -15.25 -24.11 13.22
CA THR A 303 -16.23 -24.24 12.13
C THR A 303 -16.21 -22.95 11.31
N PRO A 304 -16.14 -23.01 9.96
CA PRO A 304 -16.16 -21.81 9.13
C PRO A 304 -17.37 -20.93 9.43
N MET A 305 -17.13 -19.62 9.62
CA MET A 305 -18.19 -18.64 9.80
C MET A 305 -18.83 -18.29 8.45
N HIS A 306 -20.11 -18.61 8.29
CA HIS A 306 -20.92 -18.21 7.15
C HIS A 306 -21.51 -16.78 7.34
N GLU A 307 -21.87 -16.10 6.23
CA GLU A 307 -22.24 -14.67 6.23
C GLU A 307 -23.45 -14.28 7.08
N ASP A 308 -24.32 -15.26 7.43
CA ASP A 308 -25.62 -14.98 8.06
C ASP A 308 -25.57 -14.77 9.59
N GLU A 309 -24.40 -14.85 10.23
CA GLU A 309 -24.30 -14.82 11.70
C GLU A 309 -23.67 -13.53 12.26
N GLY A 310 -23.61 -12.44 11.51
CA GLY A 310 -22.98 -11.20 11.98
C GLY A 310 -23.86 -9.98 11.89
N GLU A 311 -24.22 -9.38 13.04
CA GLU A 311 -24.75 -8.02 13.10
C GLU A 311 -23.84 -7.03 12.34
N PRO A 312 -24.38 -5.96 11.75
CA PRO A 312 -23.56 -4.90 11.15
C PRO A 312 -22.53 -4.42 12.16
N LEU A 313 -21.29 -4.23 11.71
CA LEU A 313 -20.21 -3.71 12.55
C LEU A 313 -20.43 -2.21 12.79
N ASP A 314 -21.30 -1.85 13.72
CA ASP A 314 -21.51 -0.47 14.17
C ASP A 314 -20.48 -0.02 15.24
N ASP A 315 -19.48 -0.85 15.54
CA ASP A 315 -18.40 -0.46 16.44
C ASP A 315 -17.40 0.49 15.70
N PRO A 316 -17.35 1.77 16.09
CA PRO A 316 -16.44 2.74 15.49
C PRO A 316 -14.94 2.36 15.63
N SER A 317 -14.60 1.45 16.57
CA SER A 317 -13.24 0.92 16.73
C SER A 317 -12.89 -0.15 15.69
N LEU A 318 -13.91 -0.72 15.04
CA LEU A 318 -13.83 -1.75 14.01
C LEU A 318 -13.99 -1.18 12.59
N ASN A 319 -14.33 0.08 12.48
CA ASN A 319 -14.20 0.75 11.18
C ASN A 319 -12.75 0.56 10.73
N PRO A 320 -12.54 0.13 9.48
CA PRO A 320 -11.22 0.14 8.90
C PRO A 320 -10.57 1.49 9.22
N PRO A 321 -9.26 1.56 9.43
CA PRO A 321 -8.60 2.80 9.80
C PRO A 321 -9.13 3.89 8.88
N LYS A 322 -9.23 5.14 9.38
CA LYS A 322 -9.74 6.30 8.60
C LYS A 322 -9.09 6.47 7.23
N ASP A 323 -8.10 5.68 6.95
CA ASP A 323 -7.34 5.49 5.73
C ASP A 323 -7.62 4.11 5.08
N ASP A 324 -8.85 3.57 5.16
CA ASP A 324 -9.22 2.33 4.45
C ASP A 324 -8.97 2.50 2.94
N PRO A 325 -7.99 1.79 2.35
CA PRO A 325 -7.65 1.95 0.95
C PRO A 325 -8.72 1.42 -0.02
N PHE A 326 -9.74 0.71 0.47
CA PHE A 326 -10.73 0.03 -0.37
C PHE A 326 -12.14 0.61 -0.32
N GLY A 327 -12.41 1.64 0.52
CA GLY A 327 -13.72 2.32 0.56
C GLY A 327 -14.87 1.37 0.87
N TRP A 328 -14.74 0.60 1.94
CA TRP A 328 -15.77 -0.31 2.41
C TRP A 328 -17.08 0.39 2.71
N GLN A 329 -18.15 -0.06 2.06
CA GLN A 329 -19.50 0.29 2.49
C GLN A 329 -19.92 -0.63 3.65
N PRO A 330 -20.76 -0.14 4.57
CA PRO A 330 -21.27 -0.95 5.66
C PRO A 330 -22.00 -2.25 5.22
N ASP A 331 -22.48 -2.30 3.98
CA ASP A 331 -23.14 -3.45 3.37
C ASP A 331 -22.19 -4.47 2.73
N GLY A 332 -20.88 -4.28 2.86
CA GLY A 332 -19.88 -5.18 2.29
C GLY A 332 -19.63 -5.02 0.79
N SER A 333 -20.21 -4.01 0.13
CA SER A 333 -19.96 -3.74 -1.27
C SER A 333 -18.66 -2.96 -1.48
N LEU A 334 -17.87 -3.36 -2.49
CA LEU A 334 -16.81 -2.55 -3.04
C LEU A 334 -17.42 -1.54 -4.03
N VAL A 335 -17.19 -0.27 -3.81
CA VAL A 335 -17.44 0.73 -4.86
C VAL A 335 -16.27 0.65 -5.82
N TYR A 336 -16.52 0.02 -6.98
CA TYR A 336 -15.60 -0.01 -8.12
C TYR A 336 -15.56 1.36 -8.81
#